data_ea64433681529afd4f998cac76f5a16c
#
_entry.id   ea64433681529afd4f998cac76f5a16c
#
_cell.length_a   1.000
_cell.length_b   1.000
_cell.length_c   1.000
_cell.angle_alpha   90.00
_cell.angle_beta   90.00
_cell.angle_gamma   90.00
#
_symmetry.space_group_name_H-M   'P 1'
#
loop_
_entity.id
_entity.type
_entity.pdbx_description
1 polymer ?
#
loop_
_entity_poly.entity_id
_entity_poly.type
_entity_poly.pdbx_seq_one_letter_code
_entity_poly.pdbx_strand_id
1 'polypeptide(L)'
;MLLKSNYDKIDFNELYKEQKSKSSFSKKLAEDWDKKAPSFNEGVFKSQYAKDFISKVDFNKADSVLDFACGTGALSIAAADKVKEIYGYDFSSKMLEFATQNAKDFGIGNIRFARKAFEDNWSDVPKCDIVFASRCFEVDDVKSVLIKLLSKTKRTLYITFKVGGSFVDKEILEIIERDIEQKPDFVYLVNILFQMGYLPTVDYIKSIRHSSAPQSVEELIQKTEWSLGGNLNQDEILKLTDYFYSNKMKQQESMLWAFIKVDV
;
A
#
# COMPACT_ATOMS: atom_id res chain seq x y z
N MET A 1 16.27 -37.18 -10.16
CA MET A 1 14.93 -37.03 -10.78
C MET A 1 14.27 -35.85 -10.07
N LEU A 2 14.09 -34.73 -10.77
CA LEU A 2 13.41 -33.56 -10.19
C LEU A 2 11.90 -33.85 -10.21
N LEU A 3 11.25 -33.74 -9.04
CA LEU A 3 9.79 -33.79 -8.92
C LEU A 3 9.22 -32.55 -9.62
N LYS A 4 8.56 -32.73 -10.76
CA LYS A 4 7.88 -31.65 -11.47
C LYS A 4 6.41 -31.65 -11.10
N SER A 5 5.89 -30.51 -10.66
CA SER A 5 4.46 -30.32 -10.41
C SER A 5 3.82 -29.42 -11.48
N ASN A 6 2.51 -29.41 -11.56
CA ASN A 6 1.81 -28.44 -12.43
C ASN A 6 1.98 -27.00 -11.92
N TYR A 7 2.18 -26.82 -10.63
CA TYR A 7 2.48 -25.54 -10.00
C TYR A 7 3.75 -24.90 -10.58
N ASP A 8 4.82 -25.69 -10.81
CA ASP A 8 6.10 -25.20 -11.33
C ASP A 8 6.02 -24.68 -12.78
N LYS A 9 4.92 -24.97 -13.48
CA LYS A 9 4.66 -24.49 -14.84
C LYS A 9 3.97 -23.14 -14.89
N ILE A 10 3.45 -22.66 -13.76
CA ILE A 10 2.71 -21.40 -13.68
C ILE A 10 3.71 -20.28 -13.43
N ASP A 11 3.72 -19.26 -14.28
CA ASP A 11 4.42 -18.01 -14.01
C ASP A 11 3.45 -17.02 -13.35
N PHE A 12 3.47 -16.97 -12.02
CA PHE A 12 2.58 -16.07 -11.27
C PHE A 12 2.90 -14.60 -11.50
N ASN A 13 4.12 -14.26 -11.90
CA ASN A 13 4.45 -12.87 -12.22
C ASN A 13 3.86 -12.44 -13.56
N GLU A 14 3.88 -13.32 -14.57
CA GLU A 14 3.21 -13.03 -15.84
C GLU A 14 1.69 -12.96 -15.67
N LEU A 15 1.08 -13.85 -14.88
CA LEU A 15 -0.34 -13.76 -14.56
C LEU A 15 -0.68 -12.44 -13.81
N TYR A 16 0.18 -12.02 -12.88
CA TYR A 16 0.03 -10.73 -12.21
C TYR A 16 0.06 -9.58 -13.21
N LYS A 17 1.06 -9.54 -14.11
CA LYS A 17 1.20 -8.50 -15.14
C LYS A 17 0.00 -8.48 -16.07
N GLU A 18 -0.47 -9.65 -16.52
CA GLU A 18 -1.63 -9.78 -17.39
C GLU A 18 -2.88 -9.20 -16.72
N GLN A 19 -3.18 -9.62 -15.48
CA GLN A 19 -4.32 -9.09 -14.75
C GLN A 19 -4.17 -7.60 -14.45
N LYS A 20 -2.96 -7.14 -14.11
CA LYS A 20 -2.67 -5.72 -13.87
C LYS A 20 -2.89 -4.87 -15.12
N SER A 21 -2.48 -5.36 -16.29
CA SER A 21 -2.66 -4.64 -17.57
C SER A 21 -4.12 -4.53 -18.01
N LYS A 22 -4.95 -5.50 -17.64
CA LYS A 22 -6.39 -5.50 -17.90
C LYS A 22 -7.20 -4.73 -16.86
N SER A 23 -6.58 -4.42 -15.72
CA SER A 23 -7.26 -3.74 -14.61
C SER A 23 -7.82 -2.39 -15.04
N SER A 24 -9.08 -2.12 -14.66
CA SER A 24 -9.77 -0.87 -14.92
C SER A 24 -9.25 0.32 -14.10
N PHE A 25 -8.25 0.09 -13.24
CA PHE A 25 -7.73 1.09 -12.31
C PHE A 25 -6.43 1.70 -12.82
N SER A 26 -6.40 3.02 -12.97
CA SER A 26 -5.19 3.74 -13.36
C SER A 26 -4.14 3.79 -12.25
N LYS A 27 -2.86 3.70 -12.64
CA LYS A 27 -1.72 3.90 -11.74
C LYS A 27 -1.65 5.35 -11.29
N LYS A 28 -1.38 5.58 -10.01
CA LYS A 28 -1.14 6.91 -9.46
C LYS A 28 0.32 7.29 -9.64
N LEU A 29 0.56 8.50 -10.14
CA LEU A 29 1.89 9.08 -10.31
C LEU A 29 2.31 9.87 -9.06
N ALA A 30 3.56 10.33 -9.05
CA ALA A 30 4.09 11.13 -7.93
C ALA A 30 3.27 12.42 -7.70
N GLU A 31 2.86 13.09 -8.80
CA GLU A 31 2.06 14.31 -8.74
C GLU A 31 0.66 14.08 -8.13
N ASP A 32 0.07 12.90 -8.34
CA ASP A 32 -1.22 12.55 -7.73
C ASP A 32 -1.06 12.41 -6.21
N TRP A 33 0.03 11.77 -5.78
CA TRP A 33 0.36 11.64 -4.37
C TRP A 33 0.79 12.96 -3.73
N ASP A 34 1.49 13.83 -4.47
CA ASP A 34 1.82 15.19 -4.02
C ASP A 34 0.54 15.98 -3.71
N LYS A 35 -0.47 15.93 -4.60
CA LYS A 35 -1.79 16.55 -4.37
C LYS A 35 -2.54 15.92 -3.20
N LYS A 36 -2.39 14.61 -3.00
CA LYS A 36 -3.07 13.86 -1.95
C LYS A 36 -2.42 14.00 -0.57
N ALA A 37 -1.14 14.36 -0.51
CA ALA A 37 -0.33 14.36 0.70
C ALA A 37 -0.96 15.14 1.87
N PRO A 38 -1.54 16.36 1.72
CA PRO A 38 -2.15 17.07 2.83
C PRO A 38 -3.27 16.27 3.49
N SER A 39 -4.27 15.85 2.73
CA SER A 39 -5.42 15.09 3.25
C SER A 39 -5.03 13.68 3.74
N PHE A 40 -4.01 13.08 3.14
CA PHE A 40 -3.46 11.80 3.60
C PHE A 40 -2.80 11.97 4.97
N ASN A 41 -2.00 13.02 5.16
CA ASN A 41 -1.32 13.32 6.41
C ASN A 41 -2.28 13.53 7.58
N GLU A 42 -3.38 14.25 7.36
CA GLU A 42 -4.40 14.45 8.40
C GLU A 42 -5.03 13.15 8.89
N GLY A 43 -5.18 12.16 8.01
CA GLY A 43 -5.87 10.89 8.31
C GLY A 43 -4.95 9.80 8.88
N VAL A 44 -3.69 9.75 8.43
CA VAL A 44 -2.83 8.59 8.69
C VAL A 44 -2.49 8.41 10.17
N PHE A 45 -2.26 9.52 10.90
CA PHE A 45 -1.96 9.49 12.33
C PHE A 45 -3.20 9.29 13.23
N LYS A 46 -4.41 9.50 12.69
CA LYS A 46 -5.67 9.17 13.37
C LYS A 46 -6.00 7.68 13.26
N SER A 47 -5.38 6.98 12.31
CA SER A 47 -5.63 5.55 12.05
C SER A 47 -4.87 4.67 13.03
N GLN A 48 -5.54 3.63 13.52
CA GLN A 48 -4.90 2.58 14.33
C GLN A 48 -3.91 1.72 13.53
N TYR A 49 -3.95 1.81 12.18
CA TYR A 49 -3.18 0.95 11.28
C TYR A 49 -1.69 0.87 11.59
N ALA A 50 -1.04 2.01 11.83
CA ALA A 50 0.40 2.02 12.11
C ALA A 50 0.74 1.27 13.40
N LYS A 51 -0.07 1.43 14.45
CA LYS A 51 0.08 0.69 15.71
C LYS A 51 -0.11 -0.80 15.52
N ASP A 52 -1.16 -1.19 14.78
CA ASP A 52 -1.46 -2.60 14.50
C ASP A 52 -0.34 -3.23 13.65
N PHE A 53 0.20 -2.51 12.67
CA PHE A 53 1.35 -2.96 11.89
C PHE A 53 2.56 -3.20 12.79
N ILE A 54 2.97 -2.21 13.56
CA ILE A 54 4.16 -2.27 14.43
C ILE A 54 4.01 -3.36 15.51
N SER A 55 2.80 -3.60 16.02
CA SER A 55 2.54 -4.67 17.00
C SER A 55 2.82 -6.09 16.48
N LYS A 56 2.83 -6.27 15.15
CA LYS A 56 3.11 -7.55 14.49
C LYS A 56 4.56 -7.70 14.02
N VAL A 57 5.39 -6.67 14.17
CA VAL A 57 6.80 -6.67 13.78
C VAL A 57 7.67 -7.19 14.92
N ASP A 58 8.55 -8.14 14.62
CA ASP A 58 9.57 -8.58 15.56
C ASP A 58 10.84 -7.72 15.43
N PHE A 59 11.00 -6.79 16.36
CA PHE A 59 12.18 -5.92 16.47
C PHE A 59 13.34 -6.54 17.25
N ASN A 60 13.20 -7.74 17.78
CA ASN A 60 14.26 -8.36 18.59
C ASN A 60 15.57 -8.44 17.79
N LYS A 61 16.66 -7.89 18.33
CA LYS A 61 17.99 -7.81 17.70
C LYS A 61 18.00 -7.05 16.35
N ALA A 62 17.05 -6.17 16.10
CA ALA A 62 17.06 -5.26 14.94
C ALA A 62 17.62 -3.89 15.35
N ASP A 63 18.60 -3.41 14.60
CA ASP A 63 19.20 -2.10 14.78
C ASP A 63 18.72 -1.10 13.73
N SER A 64 18.23 -1.58 12.60
CA SER A 64 17.90 -0.75 11.44
C SER A 64 16.61 -1.16 10.73
N VAL A 65 15.86 -0.15 10.25
CA VAL A 65 14.65 -0.31 9.43
C VAL A 65 14.81 0.45 8.12
N LEU A 66 14.41 -0.18 7.02
CA LEU A 66 14.14 0.47 5.75
C LEU A 66 12.62 0.53 5.57
N ASP A 67 12.04 1.71 5.50
CA ASP A 67 10.61 1.93 5.19
C ASP A 67 10.50 2.47 3.76
N PHE A 68 10.19 1.58 2.80
CA PHE A 68 10.11 1.95 1.40
C PHE A 68 8.67 2.25 0.99
N ALA A 69 8.46 3.38 0.31
CA ALA A 69 7.19 4.07 0.12
C ALA A 69 6.58 4.51 1.47
N CYS A 70 7.39 5.20 2.27
CA CYS A 70 7.07 5.58 3.63
C CYS A 70 5.94 6.61 3.76
N GLY A 71 5.52 7.25 2.65
CA GLY A 71 4.51 8.30 2.65
C GLY A 71 4.89 9.44 3.59
N THR A 72 3.98 9.83 4.47
CA THR A 72 4.22 10.88 5.47
C THR A 72 4.93 10.40 6.74
N GLY A 73 5.56 9.21 6.69
CA GLY A 73 6.44 8.69 7.73
C GLY A 73 5.75 7.98 8.90
N ALA A 74 4.48 7.63 8.80
CA ALA A 74 3.71 7.10 9.93
C ALA A 74 4.28 5.80 10.52
N LEU A 75 4.72 4.85 9.68
CA LEU A 75 5.36 3.61 10.14
C LEU A 75 6.78 3.86 10.66
N SER A 76 7.55 4.69 9.95
CA SER A 76 8.89 5.10 10.40
C SER A 76 8.85 5.72 11.80
N ILE A 77 7.91 6.65 12.03
CA ILE A 77 7.71 7.33 13.32
C ILE A 77 7.30 6.32 14.40
N ALA A 78 6.36 5.41 14.08
CA ALA A 78 5.88 4.42 15.03
C ALA A 78 6.95 3.35 15.39
N ALA A 79 7.98 3.18 14.54
CA ALA A 79 9.10 2.25 14.77
C ALA A 79 10.32 2.93 15.42
N ALA A 80 10.33 4.26 15.57
CA ALA A 80 11.53 5.01 15.89
C ALA A 80 12.15 4.69 17.27
N ASP A 81 11.33 4.34 18.25
CA ASP A 81 11.78 3.93 19.59
C ASP A 81 12.24 2.46 19.68
N LYS A 82 12.10 1.69 18.60
CA LYS A 82 12.42 0.25 18.55
C LYS A 82 13.80 -0.04 17.98
N VAL A 83 14.40 0.89 17.23
CA VAL A 83 15.64 0.68 16.49
C VAL A 83 16.57 1.89 16.58
N LYS A 84 17.84 1.70 16.23
CA LYS A 84 18.84 2.79 16.27
C LYS A 84 18.68 3.77 15.11
N GLU A 85 18.33 3.27 13.92
CA GLU A 85 18.22 4.10 12.72
C GLU A 85 17.13 3.60 11.76
N ILE A 86 16.51 4.54 11.06
CA ILE A 86 15.47 4.28 10.06
C ILE A 86 15.79 5.06 8.80
N TYR A 87 15.59 4.41 7.65
CA TYR A 87 15.71 5.00 6.32
C TYR A 87 14.34 4.96 5.65
N GLY A 88 13.72 6.12 5.48
CA GLY A 88 12.42 6.29 4.82
C GLY A 88 12.60 6.77 3.39
N TYR A 89 12.05 6.06 2.42
CA TYR A 89 12.06 6.45 1.03
C TYR A 89 10.64 6.57 0.48
N ASP A 90 10.39 7.62 -0.30
CA ASP A 90 9.16 7.77 -1.07
C ASP A 90 9.45 8.47 -2.39
N PHE A 91 8.62 8.26 -3.40
CA PHE A 91 8.78 8.91 -4.70
C PHE A 91 8.13 10.30 -4.77
N SER A 92 7.18 10.59 -3.87
CA SER A 92 6.49 11.86 -3.73
C SER A 92 7.30 12.82 -2.85
N SER A 93 7.70 13.94 -3.41
CA SER A 93 8.43 14.99 -2.67
C SER A 93 7.56 15.57 -1.56
N LYS A 94 6.26 15.75 -1.81
CA LYS A 94 5.34 16.33 -0.84
C LYS A 94 5.07 15.40 0.34
N MET A 95 5.03 14.08 0.10
CA MET A 95 4.98 13.11 1.19
C MET A 95 6.20 13.22 2.11
N LEU A 96 7.40 13.34 1.53
CA LEU A 96 8.64 13.47 2.28
C LEU A 96 8.76 14.79 3.07
N GLU A 97 8.22 15.89 2.54
CA GLU A 97 8.11 17.14 3.30
C GLU A 97 7.29 16.94 4.58
N PHE A 98 6.11 16.30 4.45
CA PHE A 98 5.29 15.96 5.62
C PHE A 98 5.99 14.95 6.54
N ALA A 99 6.64 13.91 6.00
CA ALA A 99 7.38 12.94 6.81
C ALA A 99 8.46 13.60 7.67
N THR A 100 9.21 14.53 7.07
CA THR A 100 10.26 15.29 7.75
C THR A 100 9.68 16.19 8.84
N GLN A 101 8.59 16.91 8.53
CA GLN A 101 7.92 17.77 9.49
C GLN A 101 7.32 16.95 10.64
N ASN A 102 6.65 15.85 10.34
CA ASN A 102 6.07 14.96 11.35
C ASN A 102 7.15 14.40 12.30
N ALA A 103 8.28 13.91 11.77
CA ALA A 103 9.37 13.41 12.61
C ALA A 103 9.89 14.50 13.55
N LYS A 104 10.01 15.74 13.08
CA LYS A 104 10.39 16.89 13.89
C LYS A 104 9.35 17.20 14.98
N ASP A 105 8.07 17.20 14.62
CA ASP A 105 6.96 17.51 15.55
C ASP A 105 6.83 16.44 16.65
N PHE A 106 7.16 15.19 16.34
CA PHE A 106 7.25 14.10 17.31
C PHE A 106 8.60 14.02 18.06
N GLY A 107 9.56 14.94 17.80
CA GLY A 107 10.86 14.97 18.45
C GLY A 107 11.77 13.77 18.08
N ILE A 108 11.60 13.18 16.91
CA ILE A 108 12.32 11.98 16.46
C ILE A 108 13.51 12.40 15.60
N GLY A 109 14.72 11.93 15.96
CA GLY A 109 15.99 12.30 15.31
C GLY A 109 16.73 11.17 14.61
N ASN A 110 16.23 9.92 14.69
CA ASN A 110 16.91 8.73 14.14
C ASN A 110 16.34 8.27 12.79
N ILE A 111 15.57 9.12 12.10
CA ILE A 111 15.02 8.83 10.77
C ILE A 111 15.69 9.71 9.72
N ARG A 112 16.06 9.11 8.60
CA ARG A 112 16.56 9.81 7.41
C ARG A 112 15.59 9.58 6.27
N PHE A 113 15.03 10.64 5.71
CA PHE A 113 14.13 10.60 4.56
C PHE A 113 14.85 11.00 3.28
N ALA A 114 14.60 10.28 2.18
CA ALA A 114 15.14 10.62 0.87
C ALA A 114 14.17 10.19 -0.25
N ARG A 115 14.24 10.89 -1.39
CA ARG A 115 13.42 10.56 -2.55
C ARG A 115 13.98 9.34 -3.27
N LYS A 116 13.13 8.33 -3.51
CA LYS A 116 13.45 7.13 -4.28
C LYS A 116 12.16 6.44 -4.75
N ALA A 117 12.13 6.06 -6.03
CA ALA A 117 11.07 5.24 -6.60
C ALA A 117 11.49 3.76 -6.70
N PHE A 118 10.51 2.87 -6.94
CA PHE A 118 10.81 1.46 -7.21
C PHE A 118 11.63 1.27 -8.49
N GLU A 119 11.45 2.13 -9.47
CA GLU A 119 12.14 2.10 -10.76
C GLU A 119 13.60 2.55 -10.68
N ASP A 120 13.95 3.37 -9.69
CA ASP A 120 15.31 3.94 -9.55
C ASP A 120 16.38 2.87 -9.29
N ASN A 121 17.65 3.29 -9.46
CA ASN A 121 18.78 2.51 -8.99
C ASN A 121 18.86 2.56 -7.45
N TRP A 122 19.03 1.40 -6.82
CA TRP A 122 19.09 1.26 -5.36
C TRP A 122 20.49 0.98 -4.81
N SER A 123 21.55 1.29 -5.56
CA SER A 123 22.94 1.07 -5.11
C SER A 123 23.26 1.81 -3.81
N ASP A 124 22.67 2.99 -3.62
CA ASP A 124 22.79 3.87 -2.45
C ASP A 124 21.79 3.57 -1.32
N VAL A 125 20.81 2.70 -1.54
CA VAL A 125 19.87 2.27 -0.50
C VAL A 125 20.55 1.28 0.44
N PRO A 126 20.58 1.53 1.76
CA PRO A 126 21.24 0.62 2.71
C PRO A 126 20.49 -0.71 2.85
N LYS A 127 21.22 -1.75 3.25
CA LYS A 127 20.62 -2.98 3.75
C LYS A 127 20.28 -2.81 5.21
N CYS A 128 19.03 -3.10 5.58
CA CYS A 128 18.55 -2.99 6.96
C CYS A 128 18.10 -4.35 7.50
N ASP A 129 18.07 -4.46 8.83
CA ASP A 129 17.63 -5.69 9.49
C ASP A 129 16.17 -5.99 9.18
N ILE A 130 15.35 -4.97 9.17
CA ILE A 130 13.93 -5.02 8.84
C ILE A 130 13.64 -4.11 7.65
N VAL A 131 12.80 -4.59 6.73
CA VAL A 131 12.29 -3.79 5.61
C VAL A 131 10.77 -3.75 5.68
N PHE A 132 10.20 -2.56 5.53
CA PHE A 132 8.77 -2.32 5.37
C PHE A 132 8.46 -1.94 3.92
N ALA A 133 7.39 -2.51 3.38
CA ALA A 133 6.79 -2.11 2.13
C ALA A 133 5.26 -2.17 2.29
N SER A 134 4.68 -1.07 2.75
CA SER A 134 3.30 -1.04 3.22
C SER A 134 2.40 -0.28 2.26
N ARG A 135 1.36 -0.96 1.75
CA ARG A 135 0.30 -0.37 0.90
C ARG A 135 0.83 0.31 -0.37
N CYS A 136 1.89 -0.22 -0.97
CA CYS A 136 2.61 0.42 -2.06
C CYS A 136 2.76 -0.46 -3.33
N PHE A 137 2.08 -1.59 -3.41
CA PHE A 137 2.24 -2.55 -4.50
C PHE A 137 1.33 -2.29 -5.71
N GLU A 138 1.10 -1.02 -6.05
CA GLU A 138 0.49 -0.65 -7.34
C GLU A 138 1.55 -0.58 -8.46
N VAL A 139 2.30 -1.65 -8.63
CA VAL A 139 3.43 -1.76 -9.54
C VAL A 139 3.11 -2.68 -10.71
N ASP A 140 3.80 -2.49 -11.84
CA ASP A 140 3.54 -3.28 -13.05
C ASP A 140 4.28 -4.62 -13.03
N ASP A 141 5.46 -4.70 -12.39
CA ASP A 141 6.25 -5.91 -12.23
C ASP A 141 6.56 -6.13 -10.74
N VAL A 142 5.71 -6.90 -10.08
CA VAL A 142 5.81 -7.14 -8.64
C VAL A 142 7.04 -7.97 -8.27
N LYS A 143 7.46 -8.91 -9.13
CA LYS A 143 8.65 -9.75 -8.88
C LYS A 143 9.92 -8.91 -8.85
N SER A 144 10.07 -7.98 -9.76
CA SER A 144 11.21 -7.04 -9.78
C SER A 144 11.30 -6.20 -8.51
N VAL A 145 10.16 -5.73 -8.01
CA VAL A 145 10.07 -4.98 -6.74
C VAL A 145 10.44 -5.87 -5.55
N LEU A 146 9.91 -7.10 -5.50
CA LEU A 146 10.25 -8.05 -4.43
C LEU A 146 11.74 -8.37 -4.41
N ILE A 147 12.38 -8.57 -5.57
CA ILE A 147 13.84 -8.79 -5.68
C ILE A 147 14.60 -7.61 -5.07
N LYS A 148 14.21 -6.37 -5.38
CA LYS A 148 14.85 -5.17 -4.82
C LYS A 148 14.70 -5.11 -3.30
N LEU A 149 13.48 -5.27 -2.79
CA LEU A 149 13.20 -5.25 -1.35
C LEU A 149 14.00 -6.33 -0.60
N LEU A 150 13.95 -7.57 -1.09
CA LEU A 150 14.70 -8.70 -0.51
C LEU A 150 16.21 -8.48 -0.54
N SER A 151 16.74 -7.86 -1.62
CA SER A 151 18.18 -7.54 -1.71
C SER A 151 18.65 -6.54 -0.65
N LYS A 152 17.72 -5.77 -0.07
CA LYS A 152 17.98 -4.78 0.98
C LYS A 152 17.58 -5.27 2.38
N THR A 153 17.03 -6.47 2.47
CA THR A 153 16.65 -7.11 3.73
C THR A 153 17.79 -7.98 4.27
N LYS A 154 18.16 -7.80 5.54
CA LYS A 154 19.11 -8.68 6.23
C LYS A 154 18.41 -9.82 6.98
N ARG A 155 17.19 -9.58 7.49
CA ARG A 155 16.46 -10.53 8.33
C ARG A 155 15.02 -10.73 7.89
N THR A 156 14.18 -9.67 7.95
CA THR A 156 12.75 -9.82 7.74
C THR A 156 12.19 -8.68 6.90
N LEU A 157 11.45 -9.05 5.86
CA LEU A 157 10.64 -8.15 5.05
C LEU A 157 9.18 -8.26 5.48
N TYR A 158 8.55 -7.12 5.79
CA TYR A 158 7.13 -7.00 6.08
C TYR A 158 6.41 -6.22 4.98
N ILE A 159 5.40 -6.85 4.41
CA ILE A 159 4.61 -6.28 3.31
C ILE A 159 3.17 -6.17 3.76
N THR A 160 2.46 -5.11 3.37
CA THR A 160 1.00 -5.14 3.41
C THR A 160 0.40 -4.86 2.05
N PHE A 161 -0.63 -5.65 1.76
CA PHE A 161 -1.38 -5.59 0.51
C PHE A 161 -2.88 -5.57 0.80
N LYS A 162 -3.66 -4.76 0.06
CA LYS A 162 -5.11 -4.73 0.25
C LYS A 162 -5.76 -6.02 -0.22
N VAL A 163 -6.56 -6.63 0.63
CA VAL A 163 -7.37 -7.80 0.27
C VAL A 163 -8.57 -7.36 -0.57
N GLY A 164 -8.85 -8.11 -1.63
CA GLY A 164 -9.99 -7.88 -2.51
C GLY A 164 -9.77 -6.88 -3.66
N GLY A 165 -8.52 -6.48 -3.91
CA GLY A 165 -8.07 -5.80 -5.15
C GLY A 165 -8.64 -4.40 -5.44
N SER A 166 -9.74 -3.95 -4.84
CA SER A 166 -10.37 -2.65 -5.10
C SER A 166 -10.48 -1.77 -3.86
N PHE A 167 -10.39 -0.46 -4.05
CA PHE A 167 -10.67 0.56 -3.03
C PHE A 167 -12.06 1.16 -3.18
N VAL A 168 -12.76 0.88 -4.27
CA VAL A 168 -14.14 1.29 -4.49
C VAL A 168 -15.05 0.28 -3.82
N ASP A 169 -16.04 0.77 -3.10
CA ASP A 169 -17.04 -0.08 -2.47
C ASP A 169 -17.89 -0.77 -3.55
N LYS A 170 -18.16 -2.06 -3.37
CA LYS A 170 -18.94 -2.84 -4.35
C LYS A 170 -20.30 -2.20 -4.63
N GLU A 171 -20.96 -1.66 -3.59
CA GLU A 171 -22.22 -0.95 -3.70
C GLU A 171 -22.13 0.27 -4.64
N ILE A 172 -21.03 1.02 -4.58
CA ILE A 172 -20.78 2.15 -5.50
C ILE A 172 -20.68 1.66 -6.95
N LEU A 173 -19.97 0.56 -7.18
CA LEU A 173 -19.83 -0.02 -8.51
C LEU A 173 -21.18 -0.50 -9.08
N GLU A 174 -22.01 -1.11 -8.24
CA GLU A 174 -23.35 -1.55 -8.61
C GLU A 174 -24.27 -0.35 -8.96
N ILE A 175 -24.14 0.77 -8.22
CA ILE A 175 -24.92 1.98 -8.48
C ILE A 175 -24.53 2.66 -9.78
N ILE A 176 -23.22 2.79 -10.04
CA ILE A 176 -22.76 3.40 -11.30
C ILE A 176 -22.83 2.43 -12.48
N GLU A 177 -23.22 1.17 -12.24
CA GLU A 177 -23.34 0.10 -13.25
C GLU A 177 -22.05 -0.05 -14.08
N ARG A 178 -20.88 0.07 -13.40
CA ARG A 178 -19.59 -0.05 -14.06
C ARG A 178 -19.01 -1.44 -13.82
N ASP A 179 -18.84 -2.20 -14.88
CA ASP A 179 -18.00 -3.40 -14.84
C ASP A 179 -16.54 -3.00 -14.73
N ILE A 180 -15.84 -3.62 -13.80
CA ILE A 180 -14.42 -3.40 -13.61
C ILE A 180 -13.62 -4.70 -13.60
N GLU A 181 -12.49 -4.67 -14.29
CA GLU A 181 -11.48 -5.70 -14.15
C GLU A 181 -10.67 -5.47 -12.87
N GLN A 182 -10.67 -6.45 -11.99
CA GLN A 182 -10.03 -6.38 -10.68
C GLN A 182 -8.52 -6.26 -10.78
N LYS A 183 -7.91 -5.52 -9.86
CA LYS A 183 -6.46 -5.57 -9.63
C LYS A 183 -6.04 -6.95 -9.13
N PRO A 184 -4.77 -7.37 -9.39
CA PRO A 184 -4.21 -8.54 -8.71
C PRO A 184 -4.33 -8.43 -7.20
N ASP A 185 -4.59 -9.54 -6.52
CA ASP A 185 -4.65 -9.61 -5.05
C ASP A 185 -3.32 -10.12 -4.45
N PHE A 186 -3.18 -10.03 -3.13
CA PHE A 186 -1.98 -10.43 -2.39
C PHE A 186 -1.53 -11.87 -2.63
N VAL A 187 -2.44 -12.74 -3.04
CA VAL A 187 -2.13 -14.15 -3.32
C VAL A 187 -1.07 -14.33 -4.41
N TYR A 188 -0.97 -13.38 -5.35
CA TYR A 188 0.11 -13.38 -6.35
C TYR A 188 1.47 -13.19 -5.68
N LEU A 189 1.59 -12.26 -4.74
CA LEU A 189 2.85 -12.01 -4.01
C LEU A 189 3.29 -13.25 -3.24
N VAL A 190 2.35 -13.91 -2.57
CA VAL A 190 2.62 -15.13 -1.80
C VAL A 190 3.15 -16.24 -2.71
N ASN A 191 2.51 -16.47 -3.86
CA ASN A 191 2.95 -17.48 -4.81
C ASN A 191 4.30 -17.15 -5.47
N ILE A 192 4.53 -15.87 -5.82
CA ILE A 192 5.82 -15.42 -6.39
C ILE A 192 6.94 -15.60 -5.36
N LEU A 193 6.73 -15.19 -4.11
CA LEU A 193 7.70 -15.38 -3.02
C LEU A 193 8.01 -16.87 -2.80
N PHE A 194 6.98 -17.72 -2.82
CA PHE A 194 7.16 -19.16 -2.71
C PHE A 194 7.99 -19.74 -3.86
N GLN A 195 7.74 -19.33 -5.10
CA GLN A 195 8.53 -19.73 -6.27
C GLN A 195 9.99 -19.19 -6.23
N MET A 196 10.22 -18.08 -5.53
CA MET A 196 11.56 -17.54 -5.27
C MET A 196 12.30 -18.29 -4.15
N GLY A 197 11.67 -19.29 -3.51
CA GLY A 197 12.25 -20.10 -2.44
C GLY A 197 12.02 -19.57 -1.03
N TYR A 198 11.19 -18.55 -0.85
CA TYR A 198 10.81 -18.03 0.46
C TYR A 198 9.54 -18.71 0.98
N LEU A 199 9.38 -18.74 2.30
CA LEU A 199 8.20 -19.27 2.98
C LEU A 199 7.44 -18.13 3.69
N PRO A 200 6.64 -17.34 2.95
CA PRO A 200 5.94 -16.21 3.57
C PRO A 200 4.86 -16.69 4.54
N THR A 201 4.74 -16.03 5.68
CA THR A 201 3.57 -16.15 6.55
C THR A 201 2.60 -15.03 6.27
N VAL A 202 1.30 -15.31 6.32
CA VAL A 202 0.24 -14.34 6.08
C VAL A 202 -0.62 -14.21 7.32
N ASP A 203 -0.76 -12.99 7.80
CA ASP A 203 -1.69 -12.56 8.82
C ASP A 203 -2.48 -11.36 8.29
N TYR A 204 -3.37 -10.77 9.07
CA TYR A 204 -4.22 -9.69 8.59
C TYR A 204 -4.26 -8.53 9.58
N ILE A 205 -4.37 -7.31 9.01
CA ILE A 205 -4.68 -6.09 9.75
C ILE A 205 -6.04 -5.60 9.28
N LYS A 206 -6.97 -5.47 10.21
CA LYS A 206 -8.27 -4.86 9.97
C LYS A 206 -8.20 -3.39 10.37
N SER A 207 -8.12 -2.49 9.39
CA SER A 207 -8.14 -1.06 9.66
C SER A 207 -9.55 -0.50 9.58
N ILE A 208 -9.98 0.20 10.62
CA ILE A 208 -11.23 0.95 10.59
C ILE A 208 -11.04 2.14 9.67
N ARG A 209 -12.01 2.39 8.79
CA ARG A 209 -12.05 3.61 7.98
C ARG A 209 -12.42 4.79 8.88
N HIS A 210 -11.47 5.63 9.20
CA HIS A 210 -11.74 6.89 9.92
C HIS A 210 -12.20 8.03 8.99
N SER A 211 -12.38 7.77 7.68
CA SER A 211 -12.99 8.77 6.81
C SER A 211 -14.47 8.85 7.17
N SER A 212 -14.92 10.03 7.60
CA SER A 212 -16.34 10.35 7.67
C SER A 212 -17.03 9.99 6.34
N ALA A 213 -18.30 9.60 6.43
CA ALA A 213 -19.13 9.53 5.23
C ALA A 213 -18.95 10.82 4.41
N PRO A 214 -18.99 10.76 3.08
CA PRO A 214 -18.92 11.96 2.26
C PRO A 214 -19.95 12.97 2.75
N GLN A 215 -19.52 14.20 2.97
CA GLN A 215 -20.39 15.27 3.49
C GLN A 215 -21.12 16.00 2.34
N SER A 216 -20.67 15.77 1.11
CA SER A 216 -21.30 16.30 -0.11
C SER A 216 -21.19 15.33 -1.28
N VAL A 217 -21.99 15.58 -2.31
CA VAL A 217 -21.93 14.82 -3.57
C VAL A 217 -20.55 14.95 -4.21
N GLU A 218 -19.96 16.14 -4.18
CA GLU A 218 -18.66 16.43 -4.76
C GLU A 218 -17.57 15.60 -4.06
N GLU A 219 -17.65 15.46 -2.75
CA GLU A 219 -16.72 14.62 -1.98
C GLU A 219 -16.88 13.14 -2.33
N LEU A 220 -18.11 12.66 -2.50
CA LEU A 220 -18.38 11.29 -2.94
C LEU A 220 -17.80 11.03 -4.34
N ILE A 221 -18.05 11.93 -5.29
CA ILE A 221 -17.50 11.86 -6.65
C ILE A 221 -15.97 11.82 -6.60
N GLN A 222 -15.33 12.78 -5.94
CA GLN A 222 -13.87 12.86 -5.84
C GLN A 222 -13.26 11.60 -5.21
N LYS A 223 -13.87 11.04 -4.16
CA LYS A 223 -13.42 9.79 -3.54
C LYS A 223 -13.55 8.60 -4.49
N THR A 224 -14.63 8.54 -5.25
CA THR A 224 -14.88 7.48 -6.22
C THR A 224 -13.88 7.56 -7.39
N GLU A 225 -13.72 8.75 -7.99
CA GLU A 225 -12.75 9.01 -9.06
C GLU A 225 -11.31 8.72 -8.62
N TRP A 226 -10.93 9.16 -7.41
CA TRP A 226 -9.63 8.82 -6.84
C TRP A 226 -9.42 7.31 -6.75
N SER A 227 -10.41 6.58 -6.28
CA SER A 227 -10.32 5.12 -6.08
C SER A 227 -10.30 4.36 -7.39
N LEU A 228 -11.03 4.82 -8.40
CA LEU A 228 -11.02 4.27 -9.76
C LEU A 228 -9.74 4.66 -10.53
N GLY A 229 -9.18 5.83 -10.24
CA GLY A 229 -8.07 6.40 -10.99
C GLY A 229 -8.46 7.03 -12.31
N GLY A 230 -9.72 7.43 -12.45
CA GLY A 230 -10.25 8.07 -13.65
C GLY A 230 -11.58 8.78 -13.36
N ASN A 231 -12.00 9.63 -14.29
CA ASN A 231 -13.20 10.43 -14.12
C ASN A 231 -14.48 9.59 -14.31
N LEU A 232 -15.53 10.02 -13.64
CA LEU A 232 -16.89 9.55 -13.84
C LEU A 232 -17.52 10.29 -15.04
N ASN A 233 -18.37 9.60 -15.77
CA ASN A 233 -19.19 10.24 -16.81
C ASN A 233 -20.44 10.88 -16.19
N GLN A 234 -21.22 11.62 -17.00
CA GLN A 234 -22.40 12.34 -16.51
C GLN A 234 -23.48 11.43 -15.93
N ASP A 235 -23.72 10.26 -16.54
CA ASP A 235 -24.72 9.29 -16.07
C ASP A 235 -24.33 8.71 -14.70
N GLU A 236 -23.05 8.33 -14.52
CA GLU A 236 -22.50 7.85 -13.26
C GLU A 236 -22.57 8.92 -12.15
N ILE A 237 -22.29 10.18 -12.51
CA ILE A 237 -22.42 11.32 -11.58
C ILE A 237 -23.85 11.49 -11.13
N LEU A 238 -24.82 11.40 -12.05
CA LEU A 238 -26.26 11.48 -11.72
C LEU A 238 -26.67 10.34 -10.78
N LYS A 239 -26.28 9.09 -11.09
CA LYS A 239 -26.57 7.92 -10.25
C LYS A 239 -25.99 8.07 -8.84
N LEU A 240 -24.74 8.54 -8.71
CA LEU A 240 -24.12 8.80 -7.39
C LEU A 240 -24.82 9.94 -6.65
N THR A 241 -25.28 10.96 -7.37
CA THR A 241 -26.01 12.09 -6.80
C THR A 241 -27.34 11.61 -6.18
N ASP A 242 -28.12 10.84 -6.94
CA ASP A 242 -29.38 10.26 -6.47
C ASP A 242 -29.16 9.31 -5.28
N TYR A 243 -28.11 8.52 -5.34
CA TYR A 243 -27.73 7.63 -4.24
C TYR A 243 -27.36 8.40 -2.98
N PHE A 244 -26.58 9.48 -3.09
CA PHE A 244 -26.21 10.32 -1.95
C PHE A 244 -27.45 10.87 -1.25
N TYR A 245 -28.40 11.45 -2.01
CA TYR A 245 -29.63 12.03 -1.44
C TYR A 245 -30.66 10.99 -0.99
N SER A 246 -30.54 9.75 -1.41
CA SER A 246 -31.42 8.66 -0.93
C SER A 246 -31.20 8.30 0.54
N ASN A 247 -30.12 8.80 1.19
CA ASN A 247 -29.68 8.45 2.56
C ASN A 247 -29.49 6.93 2.81
N LYS A 248 -29.25 6.15 1.74
CA LYS A 248 -29.05 4.69 1.82
C LYS A 248 -27.56 4.32 1.91
N MET A 249 -26.65 5.30 1.91
CA MET A 249 -25.23 5.04 1.91
C MET A 249 -24.81 4.21 3.13
N LYS A 250 -24.33 3.00 2.85
CA LYS A 250 -23.66 2.17 3.85
C LYS A 250 -22.21 2.56 3.93
N GLN A 251 -21.73 2.85 5.11
CA GLN A 251 -20.32 3.12 5.30
C GLN A 251 -19.56 1.81 5.36
N GLN A 252 -18.56 1.61 4.51
CA GLN A 252 -17.63 0.51 4.70
C GLN A 252 -16.81 0.76 5.96
N GLU A 253 -17.10 0.01 7.00
CA GLU A 253 -16.54 0.22 8.34
C GLU A 253 -15.06 -0.14 8.45
N SER A 254 -14.57 -1.04 7.59
CA SER A 254 -13.19 -1.51 7.69
C SER A 254 -12.61 -1.95 6.35
N MET A 255 -11.28 -1.83 6.26
CA MET A 255 -10.47 -2.45 5.19
C MET A 255 -9.61 -3.56 5.76
N LEU A 256 -9.48 -4.64 5.00
CA LEU A 256 -8.60 -5.76 5.34
C LEU A 256 -7.30 -5.68 4.53
N TRP A 257 -6.19 -5.79 5.24
CA TRP A 257 -4.85 -5.82 4.66
C TRP A 257 -4.21 -7.17 4.97
N ALA A 258 -3.75 -7.87 3.96
CA ALA A 258 -2.85 -9.01 4.17
C ALA A 258 -1.52 -8.47 4.70
N PHE A 259 -1.06 -9.00 5.82
CA PHE A 259 0.24 -8.71 6.43
C PHE A 259 1.15 -9.90 6.16
N ILE A 260 2.08 -9.71 5.24
CA ILE A 260 2.97 -10.76 4.75
C ILE A 260 4.34 -10.57 5.37
N LYS A 261 4.83 -11.60 6.08
CA LYS A 261 6.17 -11.65 6.67
C LYS A 261 7.02 -12.62 5.87
N VAL A 262 8.25 -12.21 5.53
CA VAL A 262 9.24 -13.01 4.82
C VAL A 262 10.55 -12.95 5.59
N ASP A 263 10.98 -14.05 6.14
CA ASP A 263 12.33 -14.18 6.75
C ASP A 263 13.34 -14.52 5.63
N VAL A 264 14.54 -13.87 5.64
CA VAL A 264 15.58 -13.96 4.61
C VAL A 264 16.80 -14.70 5.13
#